data_9627b0f39516682d51bf07c53d598c32
#
_entry.id   9627b0f39516682d51bf07c53d598c32
#
_cell.length_a   1.000
_cell.length_b   1.000
_cell.length_c   1.000
_cell.angle_alpha   90.00
_cell.angle_beta   90.00
_cell.angle_gamma   90.00
#
_symmetry.space_group_name_H-M   'P 1'
#
loop_
_entity.id
_entity.type
_entity.pdbx_description
1 polymer ?
#
loop_
_entity_poly.entity_id
_entity_poly.type
_entity_poly.pdbx_seq_one_letter_code
_entity_poly.pdbx_strand_id
1 'polypeptide(L)'
;MSTTHEIVLTPVTTKVRFYTSVDNGSYIPSHWHRAIEIIYIQTGALTVTVESHTQELTAGQCILINSNVVHSTQCTIPNTAIVFQIPLDFIETYIPQVRSLLFHLPEGSADPKECTKLDIFKNTLEKMQIANDMQPDGFLLRFNSLLFEVLFQLYHSFSTKVMHSDFSKKKKELDRLNPVLQYTTEHYNEPISIQEIADVACLQPGYFCRFFKNNMGTTFLEYQNELRLSHIYQDLITSKDPVNVILDRHGFTNYKLFRRVFREHFGDTPLKIRQMHAQIN
;
A
#
# COMPACT_ATOMS: atom_id res chain seq x y z
N MET A 1 4.80 -4.27 -12.23
CA MET A 1 4.17 -3.89 -10.95
C MET A 1 3.27 -2.71 -11.18
N SER A 2 2.02 -2.81 -10.86
CA SER A 2 0.98 -1.83 -11.15
C SER A 2 0.71 -0.95 -9.95
N THR A 3 0.24 0.27 -10.15
CA THR A 3 0.08 1.24 -9.07
C THR A 3 -1.30 1.87 -9.13
N THR A 4 -2.05 1.82 -8.02
CA THR A 4 -3.33 2.51 -7.85
C THR A 4 -3.20 3.65 -6.86
N HIS A 5 -4.07 4.67 -6.96
CA HIS A 5 -4.26 5.61 -5.87
C HIS A 5 -5.27 5.03 -4.88
N GLU A 6 -4.82 4.69 -3.70
CA GLU A 6 -5.71 4.29 -2.62
C GLU A 6 -6.31 5.52 -1.93
N ILE A 7 -7.64 5.58 -1.86
CA ILE A 7 -8.30 6.55 -0.98
C ILE A 7 -8.31 5.96 0.43
N VAL A 8 -7.47 6.50 1.29
CA VAL A 8 -7.42 6.09 2.70
C VAL A 8 -8.68 6.59 3.40
N LEU A 9 -9.64 5.69 3.58
CA LEU A 9 -10.86 5.98 4.34
C LEU A 9 -10.54 6.00 5.84
N THR A 10 -10.82 7.11 6.49
CA THR A 10 -10.56 7.31 7.92
C THR A 10 -11.85 7.51 8.71
N PRO A 11 -11.96 6.96 9.94
CA PRO A 11 -13.06 7.29 10.85
C PRO A 11 -13.10 8.80 11.15
N VAL A 12 -14.29 9.37 11.24
CA VAL A 12 -14.49 10.79 11.54
C VAL A 12 -13.87 11.18 12.90
N THR A 13 -13.86 10.24 13.85
CA THR A 13 -13.41 10.44 15.23
C THR A 13 -11.89 10.51 15.38
N THR A 14 -11.14 9.67 14.66
CA THR A 14 -9.67 9.58 14.75
C THR A 14 -8.96 10.28 13.60
N LYS A 15 -9.63 10.42 12.45
CA LYS A 15 -9.09 10.98 11.19
C LYS A 15 -7.84 10.25 10.66
N VAL A 16 -7.55 9.08 11.18
CA VAL A 16 -6.45 8.19 10.75
C VAL A 16 -7.00 6.77 10.61
N ARG A 17 -6.37 5.95 9.78
CA ARG A 17 -6.72 4.53 9.64
C ARG A 17 -5.68 3.70 10.38
N PHE A 18 -6.13 3.04 11.44
CA PHE A 18 -5.29 2.17 12.29
C PHE A 18 -5.99 0.83 12.49
N TYR A 19 -5.32 -0.26 12.18
CA TYR A 19 -5.89 -1.59 12.35
C TYR A 19 -4.81 -2.67 12.45
N THR A 20 -5.17 -3.79 13.05
CA THR A 20 -4.38 -5.02 13.02
C THR A 20 -4.79 -5.82 11.77
N SER A 21 -3.83 -6.06 10.89
CA SER A 21 -3.99 -6.92 9.72
C SER A 21 -3.60 -8.35 10.09
N VAL A 22 -4.47 -9.31 9.79
CA VAL A 22 -4.14 -10.74 9.81
C VAL A 22 -4.21 -11.20 8.36
N ASP A 23 -3.07 -11.54 7.79
CA ASP A 23 -2.94 -11.82 6.37
C ASP A 23 -2.41 -13.25 6.16
N ASN A 24 -3.17 -14.04 5.40
CA ASN A 24 -2.88 -15.44 5.12
C ASN A 24 -2.39 -15.69 3.68
N GLY A 25 -2.02 -14.64 2.95
CA GLY A 25 -1.49 -14.78 1.60
C GLY A 25 -2.08 -13.78 0.59
N SER A 26 -2.35 -12.53 0.97
CA SER A 26 -2.83 -11.50 0.05
C SER A 26 -1.70 -10.93 -0.82
N TYR A 27 -2.11 -10.35 -1.94
CA TYR A 27 -1.29 -9.50 -2.78
C TYR A 27 -1.99 -8.16 -2.98
N ILE A 28 -1.36 -7.08 -2.53
CA ILE A 28 -1.82 -5.73 -2.81
C ILE A 28 -0.94 -5.17 -3.92
N PRO A 29 -1.50 -4.93 -5.12
CA PRO A 29 -0.77 -4.36 -6.25
C PRO A 29 -0.13 -3.02 -5.89
N SER A 30 0.84 -2.61 -6.70
CA SER A 30 1.48 -1.32 -6.54
C SER A 30 0.44 -0.20 -6.54
N HIS A 31 0.44 0.59 -5.48
CA HIS A 31 -0.47 1.70 -5.26
C HIS A 31 0.25 2.84 -4.54
N TRP A 32 -0.39 3.95 -4.41
CA TRP A 32 0.07 5.08 -3.63
C TRP A 32 -1.12 5.83 -3.02
N HIS A 33 -0.89 6.57 -1.97
CA HIS A 33 -1.89 7.38 -1.30
C HIS A 33 -1.25 8.64 -0.68
N ARG A 34 -2.10 9.61 -0.29
CA ARG A 34 -1.67 10.86 0.36
C ARG A 34 -1.51 10.73 1.87
N ALA A 35 -1.29 9.53 2.36
CA ALA A 35 -1.01 9.26 3.75
C ALA A 35 0.44 8.78 3.92
N ILE A 36 1.01 8.99 5.10
CA ILE A 36 2.17 8.23 5.56
C ILE A 36 1.63 6.88 6.01
N GLU A 37 2.29 5.79 5.60
CA GLU A 37 1.93 4.45 6.04
C GLU A 37 3.05 3.83 6.85
N ILE A 38 2.68 3.20 7.95
CA ILE A 38 3.56 2.45 8.82
C ILE A 38 3.04 1.02 8.87
N ILE A 39 3.92 0.06 8.58
CA ILE A 39 3.63 -1.36 8.68
C ILE A 39 4.61 -1.95 9.69
N TYR A 40 4.11 -2.49 10.79
CA TYR A 40 4.89 -3.14 11.82
C TYR A 40 4.50 -4.62 11.92
N ILE A 41 5.42 -5.51 11.58
CA ILE A 41 5.19 -6.96 11.58
C ILE A 41 5.33 -7.49 13.01
N GLN A 42 4.27 -8.09 13.53
CA GLN A 42 4.25 -8.71 14.84
C GLN A 42 4.60 -10.20 14.76
N THR A 43 4.08 -10.90 13.76
CA THR A 43 4.37 -12.32 13.50
C THR A 43 4.46 -12.59 12.01
N GLY A 44 5.20 -13.61 11.60
CA GLY A 44 5.32 -14.00 10.18
C GLY A 44 6.21 -13.08 9.37
N ALA A 45 5.90 -12.93 8.08
CA ALA A 45 6.67 -12.11 7.17
C ALA A 45 5.79 -11.47 6.07
N LEU A 46 6.24 -10.31 5.57
CA LEU A 46 5.59 -9.57 4.49
C LEU A 46 6.66 -9.04 3.53
N THR A 47 6.52 -9.34 2.25
CA THR A 47 7.35 -8.72 1.22
C THR A 47 6.75 -7.36 0.85
N VAL A 48 7.55 -6.31 0.98
CA VAL A 48 7.17 -4.93 0.62
C VAL A 48 8.07 -4.44 -0.49
N THR A 49 7.47 -3.93 -1.56
CA THR A 49 8.21 -3.25 -2.64
C THR A 49 7.88 -1.76 -2.59
N VAL A 50 8.90 -0.94 -2.38
CA VAL A 50 8.79 0.53 -2.39
C VAL A 50 9.57 1.08 -3.58
N GLU A 51 8.87 1.72 -4.52
CA GLU A 51 9.42 2.13 -5.82
C GLU A 51 10.05 0.92 -6.57
N SER A 52 11.38 0.79 -6.57
CA SER A 52 12.12 -0.31 -7.21
C SER A 52 12.83 -1.25 -6.22
N HIS A 53 12.67 -1.02 -4.92
CA HIS A 53 13.36 -1.77 -3.87
C HIS A 53 12.39 -2.74 -3.20
N THR A 54 12.69 -4.02 -3.28
CA THR A 54 11.92 -5.07 -2.63
C THR A 54 12.68 -5.57 -1.41
N GLN A 55 11.99 -5.65 -0.27
CA GLN A 55 12.52 -6.22 0.96
C GLN A 55 11.49 -7.09 1.65
N GLU A 56 11.94 -8.09 2.37
CA GLU A 56 11.12 -8.90 3.24
C GLU A 56 11.21 -8.34 4.66
N LEU A 57 10.05 -8.04 5.23
CA LEU A 57 9.92 -7.66 6.64
C LEU A 57 9.54 -8.89 7.44
N THR A 58 10.25 -9.14 8.52
CA THR A 58 9.97 -10.23 9.47
C THR A 58 9.48 -9.70 10.81
N ALA A 59 9.04 -10.59 11.70
CA ALA A 59 8.54 -10.23 13.02
C ALA A 59 9.51 -9.29 13.77
N GLY A 60 8.97 -8.22 14.35
CA GLY A 60 9.70 -7.16 15.04
C GLY A 60 10.18 -6.03 14.13
N GLN A 61 10.10 -6.16 12.80
CA GLN A 61 10.51 -5.12 11.85
C GLN A 61 9.36 -4.18 11.47
N CYS A 62 9.72 -2.94 11.21
CA CYS A 62 8.78 -1.86 10.87
C CYS A 62 9.28 -1.11 9.64
N ILE A 63 8.39 -0.78 8.71
CA ILE A 63 8.66 0.11 7.59
C ILE A 63 7.77 1.34 7.65
N LEU A 64 8.29 2.47 7.20
CA LEU A 64 7.52 3.69 6.95
C LEU A 64 7.58 4.03 5.47
N ILE A 65 6.41 4.22 4.88
CA ILE A 65 6.22 4.61 3.49
C ILE A 65 5.70 6.04 3.48
N ASN A 66 6.45 6.93 2.83
CA ASN A 66 6.07 8.33 2.77
C ASN A 66 4.86 8.54 1.85
N SER A 67 4.14 9.63 2.07
CA SER A 67 3.03 10.06 1.22
C SER A 67 3.46 10.17 -0.26
N ASN A 68 2.60 9.72 -1.15
CA ASN A 68 2.83 9.72 -2.60
C ASN A 68 4.02 8.85 -3.05
N VAL A 69 4.40 7.86 -2.29
CA VAL A 69 5.38 6.85 -2.68
C VAL A 69 4.68 5.59 -3.13
N VAL A 70 5.05 5.12 -4.32
CA VAL A 70 4.50 3.90 -4.91
C VAL A 70 5.03 2.68 -4.16
N HIS A 71 4.13 1.81 -3.75
CA HIS A 71 4.47 0.58 -3.03
C HIS A 71 3.47 -0.54 -3.31
N SER A 72 3.90 -1.77 -3.04
CA SER A 72 3.07 -2.98 -3.08
C SER A 72 3.45 -3.91 -1.96
N THR A 73 2.53 -4.78 -1.55
CA THR A 73 2.78 -5.79 -0.53
C THR A 73 2.38 -7.17 -1.01
N GLN A 74 3.13 -8.19 -0.62
CA GLN A 74 2.83 -9.59 -0.90
C GLN A 74 3.07 -10.43 0.35
N CYS A 75 2.02 -11.06 0.82
CA CYS A 75 2.07 -12.02 1.90
C CYS A 75 2.33 -13.43 1.35
N THR A 76 3.55 -13.91 1.48
CA THR A 76 3.93 -15.29 1.11
C THR A 76 3.93 -16.22 2.32
N ILE A 77 4.07 -15.66 3.51
CA ILE A 77 4.03 -16.35 4.80
C ILE A 77 2.97 -15.66 5.66
N PRO A 78 2.01 -16.39 6.24
CA PRO A 78 0.99 -15.79 7.10
C PRO A 78 1.59 -14.87 8.15
N ASN A 79 1.01 -13.69 8.28
CA ASN A 79 1.51 -12.68 9.19
C ASN A 79 0.41 -11.94 9.95
N THR A 80 0.79 -11.34 11.06
CA THR A 80 0.02 -10.33 11.78
C THR A 80 0.83 -9.05 11.82
N ALA A 81 0.22 -7.94 11.39
CA ALA A 81 0.87 -6.65 11.33
C ALA A 81 -0.03 -5.53 11.84
N ILE A 82 0.56 -4.51 12.44
CA ILE A 82 -0.10 -3.21 12.63
C ILE A 82 0.06 -2.42 11.34
N VAL A 83 -1.04 -1.96 10.77
CA VAL A 83 -1.07 -1.05 9.62
C VAL A 83 -1.64 0.28 10.07
N PHE A 84 -0.87 1.34 9.86
CA PHE A 84 -1.22 2.68 10.30
C PHE A 84 -1.02 3.69 9.17
N GLN A 85 -2.14 4.24 8.66
CA GLN A 85 -2.15 5.24 7.60
C GLN A 85 -2.60 6.59 8.17
N ILE A 86 -1.73 7.59 8.06
CA ILE A 86 -1.95 8.94 8.59
C ILE A 86 -2.02 9.91 7.40
N PRO A 87 -3.22 10.44 7.06
CA PRO A 87 -3.37 11.40 5.96
C PRO A 87 -2.48 12.63 6.16
N LEU A 88 -1.79 13.04 5.10
CA LEU A 88 -0.87 14.17 5.16
C LEU A 88 -1.58 15.47 5.55
N ASP A 89 -2.83 15.66 5.11
CA ASP A 89 -3.63 16.84 5.46
C ASP A 89 -3.99 16.89 6.95
N PHE A 90 -4.11 15.70 7.59
CA PHE A 90 -4.25 15.63 9.05
C PHE A 90 -2.98 16.07 9.76
N ILE A 91 -1.81 15.57 9.33
CA ILE A 91 -0.52 15.95 9.92
C ILE A 91 -0.25 17.45 9.71
N GLU A 92 -0.61 18.00 8.55
CA GLU A 92 -0.41 19.43 8.21
C GLU A 92 -1.12 20.37 9.18
N THR A 93 -2.21 19.93 9.79
CA THR A 93 -2.93 20.68 10.82
C THR A 93 -2.04 20.99 12.03
N TYR A 94 -1.10 20.12 12.36
CA TYR A 94 -0.21 20.23 13.53
C TYR A 94 1.23 20.56 13.16
N ILE A 95 1.66 20.16 11.95
CA ILE A 95 3.00 20.38 11.42
C ILE A 95 2.86 21.05 10.05
N PRO A 96 2.73 22.40 9.99
CA PRO A 96 2.45 23.13 8.75
C PRO A 96 3.46 22.90 7.63
N GLN A 97 4.71 22.52 7.99
CA GLN A 97 5.78 22.26 7.01
C GLN A 97 5.94 20.78 6.66
N VAL A 98 4.99 19.91 7.01
CA VAL A 98 5.09 18.47 6.81
C VAL A 98 5.38 18.08 5.36
N ARG A 99 4.89 18.87 4.39
CA ARG A 99 5.15 18.64 2.95
C ARG A 99 6.61 18.85 2.52
N SER A 100 7.44 19.43 3.39
CA SER A 100 8.88 19.56 3.18
C SER A 100 9.69 18.58 4.00
N LEU A 101 9.03 17.59 4.62
CA LEU A 101 9.67 16.56 5.41
C LEU A 101 9.62 15.21 4.69
N LEU A 102 10.71 14.46 4.81
CA LEU A 102 10.75 13.02 4.58
C LEU A 102 10.91 12.34 5.92
N PHE A 103 10.14 11.28 6.13
CA PHE A 103 10.22 10.45 7.30
C PHE A 103 10.95 9.15 6.99
N HIS A 104 11.75 8.67 7.91
CA HIS A 104 12.50 7.40 7.79
C HIS A 104 12.60 6.73 9.15
N LEU A 105 12.54 5.42 9.18
CA LEU A 105 12.81 4.62 10.37
C LEU A 105 14.18 3.96 10.22
N PRO A 106 15.04 4.00 11.26
CA PRO A 106 16.40 3.47 11.19
C PRO A 106 16.43 1.95 11.42
N GLU A 107 15.63 1.17 10.67
CA GLU A 107 15.68 -0.29 10.77
C GLU A 107 17.06 -0.82 10.38
N GLY A 108 17.58 -1.71 11.21
CA GLY A 108 18.92 -2.29 11.03
C GLY A 108 20.08 -1.35 11.36
N SER A 109 19.83 -0.17 11.96
CA SER A 109 20.89 0.72 12.42
C SER A 109 21.76 0.05 13.49
N ALA A 110 23.08 0.32 13.42
CA ALA A 110 24.03 -0.10 14.44
C ALA A 110 24.18 0.92 15.59
N ASP A 111 23.56 2.11 15.48
CA ASP A 111 23.58 3.13 16.53
C ASP A 111 22.60 2.78 17.66
N PRO A 112 23.08 2.52 18.90
CA PRO A 112 22.22 2.19 20.02
C PRO A 112 21.15 3.26 20.33
N LYS A 113 21.42 4.54 20.04
CA LYS A 113 20.46 5.62 20.24
C LYS A 113 19.30 5.54 19.23
N GLU A 114 19.61 5.21 18.00
CA GLU A 114 18.58 5.03 16.96
C GLU A 114 17.75 3.78 17.25
N CYS A 115 18.38 2.67 17.64
CA CYS A 115 17.67 1.47 18.09
C CYS A 115 16.70 1.77 19.22
N THR A 116 17.16 2.47 20.28
CA THR A 116 16.31 2.84 21.42
C THR A 116 15.12 3.69 21.00
N LYS A 117 15.31 4.68 20.11
CA LYS A 117 14.21 5.51 19.59
C LYS A 117 13.20 4.68 18.81
N LEU A 118 13.68 3.76 17.99
CA LEU A 118 12.84 2.86 17.20
C LEU A 118 12.02 1.91 18.09
N ASP A 119 12.63 1.37 19.15
CA ASP A 119 11.96 0.50 20.12
C ASP A 119 10.85 1.26 20.87
N ILE A 120 11.12 2.51 21.28
CA ILE A 120 10.09 3.39 21.89
C ILE A 120 8.94 3.62 20.91
N PHE A 121 9.23 3.85 19.64
CA PHE A 121 8.24 4.05 18.59
C PHE A 121 7.36 2.79 18.40
N LYS A 122 7.98 1.61 18.25
CA LYS A 122 7.27 0.32 18.13
C LYS A 122 6.37 0.06 19.35
N ASN A 123 6.89 0.30 20.56
CA ASN A 123 6.12 0.17 21.80
C ASN A 123 4.89 1.13 21.83
N THR A 124 5.02 2.33 21.25
CA THR A 124 3.88 3.27 21.15
C THR A 124 2.81 2.71 20.19
N LEU A 125 3.19 2.08 19.08
CA LEU A 125 2.25 1.43 18.16
C LEU A 125 1.53 0.25 18.83
N GLU A 126 2.24 -0.57 19.61
CA GLU A 126 1.64 -1.68 20.37
C GLU A 126 0.64 -1.19 21.42
N LYS A 127 0.96 -0.11 22.14
CA LYS A 127 0.02 0.53 23.07
C LYS A 127 -1.21 1.09 22.37
N MET A 128 -1.06 1.64 21.15
CA MET A 128 -2.18 2.06 20.31
C MET A 128 -3.05 0.89 19.92
N GLN A 129 -2.44 -0.25 19.54
CA GLN A 129 -3.16 -1.48 19.19
C GLN A 129 -3.99 -1.97 20.39
N ILE A 130 -3.40 -2.08 21.57
CA ILE A 130 -4.11 -2.51 22.78
C ILE A 130 -5.30 -1.59 23.04
N ALA A 131 -5.11 -0.27 22.94
CA ALA A 131 -6.20 0.69 23.15
C ALA A 131 -7.30 0.55 22.09
N ASN A 132 -6.91 0.34 20.81
CA ASN A 132 -7.84 0.17 19.70
C ASN A 132 -8.66 -1.14 19.79
N ASP A 133 -8.01 -2.23 20.17
CA ASP A 133 -8.66 -3.55 20.22
C ASP A 133 -9.55 -3.72 21.44
N MET A 134 -9.16 -3.17 22.60
CA MET A 134 -9.92 -3.28 23.84
C MET A 134 -11.02 -2.22 24.00
N GLN A 135 -10.89 -1.08 23.35
CA GLN A 135 -11.82 0.06 23.41
C GLN A 135 -12.39 0.36 24.82
N PRO A 136 -11.54 0.54 25.86
CA PRO A 136 -12.01 0.85 27.21
C PRO A 136 -12.72 2.20 27.27
N ASP A 137 -13.40 2.48 28.38
CA ASP A 137 -13.95 3.80 28.63
C ASP A 137 -12.87 4.87 28.48
N GLY A 138 -13.15 5.91 27.67
CA GLY A 138 -12.16 6.93 27.34
C GLY A 138 -11.16 6.52 26.25
N PHE A 139 -11.41 5.43 25.53
CA PHE A 139 -10.56 4.93 24.43
C PHE A 139 -10.06 6.05 23.50
N LEU A 140 -10.95 6.95 23.04
CA LEU A 140 -10.55 8.03 22.12
C LEU A 140 -9.52 8.98 22.73
N LEU A 141 -9.58 9.25 24.03
CA LEU A 141 -8.58 10.08 24.72
C LEU A 141 -7.22 9.37 24.72
N ARG A 142 -7.22 8.06 25.05
CA ARG A 142 -6.00 7.25 25.07
C ARG A 142 -5.40 7.10 23.68
N PHE A 143 -6.22 6.76 22.70
CA PHE A 143 -5.78 6.60 21.32
C PHE A 143 -5.18 7.90 20.76
N ASN A 144 -5.87 9.04 20.92
CA ASN A 144 -5.36 10.33 20.45
C ASN A 144 -4.09 10.77 21.18
N SER A 145 -3.97 10.51 22.49
CA SER A 145 -2.72 10.76 23.23
C SER A 145 -1.53 10.02 22.59
N LEU A 146 -1.70 8.74 22.25
CA LEU A 146 -0.67 7.93 21.62
C LEU A 146 -0.43 8.32 20.15
N LEU A 147 -1.49 8.70 19.42
CA LEU A 147 -1.38 9.24 18.07
C LEU A 147 -0.49 10.50 18.04
N PHE A 148 -0.69 11.44 18.96
CA PHE A 148 0.15 12.63 19.03
C PHE A 148 1.58 12.31 19.48
N GLU A 149 1.77 11.30 20.31
CA GLU A 149 3.10 10.78 20.65
C GLU A 149 3.82 10.22 19.40
N VAL A 150 3.13 9.42 18.56
CA VAL A 150 3.68 8.94 17.28
C VAL A 150 4.03 10.12 16.37
N LEU A 151 3.16 11.12 16.22
CA LEU A 151 3.45 12.32 15.41
C LEU A 151 4.66 13.08 15.91
N PHE A 152 4.80 13.24 17.24
CA PHE A 152 5.96 13.87 17.86
C PHE A 152 7.24 13.10 17.58
N GLN A 153 7.24 11.76 17.74
CA GLN A 153 8.39 10.90 17.48
C GLN A 153 8.78 10.95 16.00
N LEU A 154 7.82 10.89 15.08
CA LEU A 154 8.07 11.03 13.65
C LEU A 154 8.71 12.38 13.33
N TYR A 155 8.15 13.47 13.83
CA TYR A 155 8.66 14.83 13.57
C TYR A 155 10.04 15.06 14.18
N HIS A 156 10.21 14.72 15.47
CA HIS A 156 11.41 15.03 16.24
C HIS A 156 12.59 14.10 15.94
N SER A 157 12.31 12.80 15.77
CA SER A 157 13.36 11.77 15.72
C SER A 157 13.58 11.18 14.34
N PHE A 158 12.55 11.17 13.47
CA PHE A 158 12.57 10.40 12.24
C PHE A 158 12.25 11.25 11.00
N SER A 159 12.42 12.58 11.07
CA SER A 159 12.20 13.46 9.91
C SER A 159 13.47 14.17 9.48
N THR A 160 13.58 14.38 8.15
CA THR A 160 14.60 15.21 7.51
C THR A 160 13.94 16.24 6.61
N LYS A 161 14.51 17.47 6.54
CA LYS A 161 14.01 18.52 5.62
C LYS A 161 14.52 18.27 4.22
N VAL A 162 13.63 18.43 3.22
CA VAL A 162 13.96 18.28 1.80
C VAL A 162 13.65 19.59 1.06
N MET A 163 14.44 19.91 0.05
CA MET A 163 14.22 21.11 -0.78
C MET A 163 12.94 21.01 -1.62
N HIS A 164 12.17 22.09 -1.68
CA HIS A 164 10.82 22.17 -2.23
C HIS A 164 10.65 21.84 -3.74
N SER A 165 11.71 21.87 -4.56
CA SER A 165 11.60 21.77 -6.02
C SER A 165 11.07 20.41 -6.52
N ASP A 166 11.51 19.32 -5.90
CA ASP A 166 11.22 17.98 -6.41
C ASP A 166 9.82 17.46 -5.98
N PHE A 167 9.38 17.87 -4.80
CA PHE A 167 8.05 17.51 -4.30
C PHE A 167 6.90 18.13 -5.11
N SER A 168 7.02 19.39 -5.49
CA SER A 168 5.96 20.09 -6.23
C SER A 168 5.76 19.52 -7.63
N LYS A 169 6.84 19.06 -8.28
CA LYS A 169 6.79 18.42 -9.60
C LYS A 169 6.17 17.03 -9.50
N LYS A 170 6.66 16.18 -8.59
CA LYS A 170 6.14 14.82 -8.38
C LYS A 170 4.65 14.84 -7.98
N LYS A 171 4.23 15.80 -7.14
CA LYS A 171 2.83 15.99 -6.79
C LYS A 171 1.95 16.28 -8.01
N LYS A 172 2.34 17.23 -8.88
CA LYS A 172 1.57 17.57 -10.09
C LYS A 172 1.45 16.38 -11.06
N GLU A 173 2.51 15.58 -11.17
CA GLU A 173 2.52 14.37 -12.00
C GLU A 173 1.56 13.33 -11.45
N LEU A 174 1.57 13.08 -10.13
CA LEU A 174 0.64 12.16 -9.47
C LEU A 174 -0.81 12.66 -9.49
N ASP A 175 -1.05 13.96 -9.28
CA ASP A 175 -2.39 14.55 -9.40
C ASP A 175 -2.99 14.36 -10.81
N ARG A 176 -2.13 14.34 -11.86
CA ARG A 176 -2.56 14.05 -13.24
C ARG A 176 -2.86 12.57 -13.47
N LEU A 177 -2.24 11.67 -12.69
CA LEU A 177 -2.52 10.23 -12.75
C LEU A 177 -3.82 9.83 -12.03
N ASN A 178 -4.28 10.60 -11.04
CA ASN A 178 -5.47 10.29 -10.27
C ASN A 178 -6.69 9.90 -11.13
N PRO A 179 -7.13 10.72 -12.11
CA PRO A 179 -8.27 10.35 -12.95
C PRO A 179 -8.03 9.08 -13.77
N VAL A 180 -6.77 8.85 -14.22
CA VAL A 180 -6.39 7.62 -14.94
C VAL A 180 -6.58 6.39 -14.06
N LEU A 181 -6.09 6.46 -12.81
CA LEU A 181 -6.14 5.35 -11.87
C LEU A 181 -7.57 5.07 -11.43
N GLN A 182 -8.36 6.13 -11.16
CA GLN A 182 -9.76 5.99 -10.83
C GLN A 182 -10.55 5.35 -11.99
N TYR A 183 -10.42 5.88 -13.20
CA TYR A 183 -11.05 5.31 -14.39
C TYR A 183 -10.69 3.83 -14.57
N THR A 184 -9.41 3.50 -14.44
CA THR A 184 -8.96 2.11 -14.58
C THR A 184 -9.52 1.20 -13.50
N THR A 185 -9.65 1.67 -12.25
CA THR A 185 -10.26 0.89 -11.16
C THR A 185 -11.75 0.64 -11.38
N GLU A 186 -12.47 1.59 -11.97
CA GLU A 186 -13.89 1.46 -12.28
C GLU A 186 -14.16 0.55 -13.49
N HIS A 187 -13.20 0.49 -14.45
CA HIS A 187 -13.34 -0.22 -15.74
C HIS A 187 -12.29 -1.33 -15.95
N TYR A 188 -11.60 -1.79 -14.89
CA TYR A 188 -10.45 -2.71 -15.01
C TYR A 188 -10.78 -4.02 -15.74
N ASN A 189 -12.01 -4.52 -15.63
CA ASN A 189 -12.47 -5.77 -16.25
C ASN A 189 -12.82 -5.61 -17.74
N GLU A 190 -12.90 -4.38 -18.25
CA GLU A 190 -13.15 -4.07 -19.65
C GLU A 190 -11.84 -3.84 -20.44
N PRO A 191 -11.84 -3.99 -21.77
CA PRO A 191 -10.70 -3.58 -22.57
C PRO A 191 -10.62 -2.03 -22.61
N ILE A 192 -9.56 -1.47 -22.06
CA ILE A 192 -9.27 -0.03 -22.10
C ILE A 192 -8.18 0.22 -23.15
N SER A 193 -8.47 1.05 -24.15
CA SER A 193 -7.48 1.40 -25.18
C SER A 193 -6.50 2.47 -24.67
N ILE A 194 -5.28 2.50 -25.26
CA ILE A 194 -4.29 3.55 -24.92
C ILE A 194 -4.78 4.94 -25.32
N GLN A 195 -5.56 5.06 -26.40
CA GLN A 195 -6.15 6.35 -26.78
C GLN A 195 -7.12 6.83 -25.72
N GLU A 196 -8.06 6.00 -25.31
CA GLU A 196 -9.08 6.30 -24.32
C GLU A 196 -8.47 6.76 -22.98
N ILE A 197 -7.49 6.00 -22.46
CA ILE A 197 -6.89 6.35 -21.18
C ILE A 197 -5.94 7.56 -21.26
N ALA A 198 -5.36 7.80 -22.41
CA ALA A 198 -4.56 9.00 -22.65
C ALA A 198 -5.47 10.26 -22.71
N ASP A 199 -6.68 10.14 -23.25
CA ASP A 199 -7.68 11.22 -23.27
C ASP A 199 -8.14 11.56 -21.85
N VAL A 200 -8.32 10.56 -20.97
CA VAL A 200 -8.60 10.77 -19.53
C VAL A 200 -7.48 11.59 -18.85
N ALA A 201 -6.22 11.35 -19.24
CA ALA A 201 -5.08 12.12 -18.75
C ALA A 201 -4.89 13.48 -19.40
N CYS A 202 -5.68 13.82 -20.44
CA CYS A 202 -5.48 14.96 -21.35
C CYS A 202 -4.09 14.96 -21.98
N LEU A 203 -3.60 13.78 -22.44
CA LEU A 203 -2.28 13.57 -23.01
C LEU A 203 -2.38 12.88 -24.38
N GLN A 204 -1.35 13.08 -25.21
CA GLN A 204 -1.19 12.29 -26.43
C GLN A 204 -0.77 10.84 -26.07
N PRO A 205 -1.24 9.78 -26.76
CA PRO A 205 -0.99 8.38 -26.41
C PRO A 205 0.48 8.02 -26.21
N GLY A 206 1.34 8.45 -27.14
CA GLY A 206 2.79 8.18 -27.05
C GLY A 206 3.48 8.88 -25.88
N TYR A 207 3.00 10.07 -25.50
CA TYR A 207 3.47 10.78 -24.31
C TYR A 207 2.90 10.11 -23.05
N PHE A 208 1.62 9.75 -23.03
CA PHE A 208 0.98 9.05 -21.94
C PHE A 208 1.72 7.75 -21.56
N CYS A 209 2.06 6.91 -22.51
CA CYS A 209 2.78 5.67 -22.23
C CYS A 209 4.11 5.92 -21.50
N ARG A 210 4.89 6.91 -21.94
CA ARG A 210 6.15 7.27 -21.26
C ARG A 210 5.91 7.90 -19.90
N PHE A 211 4.96 8.82 -19.82
CA PHE A 211 4.57 9.49 -18.58
C PHE A 211 4.07 8.48 -17.54
N PHE A 212 3.18 7.58 -17.93
CA PHE A 212 2.67 6.55 -17.06
C PHE A 212 3.80 5.64 -16.56
N LYS A 213 4.61 5.10 -17.47
CA LYS A 213 5.73 4.22 -17.12
C LYS A 213 6.77 4.90 -16.21
N ASN A 214 7.09 6.16 -16.44
CA ASN A 214 8.06 6.90 -15.62
C ASN A 214 7.56 7.15 -14.20
N ASN A 215 6.25 7.39 -14.04
CA ASN A 215 5.67 7.67 -12.72
C ASN A 215 5.24 6.41 -11.98
N MET A 216 4.82 5.37 -12.71
CA MET A 216 4.23 4.15 -12.16
C MET A 216 5.21 2.96 -12.16
N GLY A 217 6.35 3.08 -12.83
CA GLY A 217 7.34 2.00 -12.96
C GLY A 217 6.93 0.88 -13.94
N THR A 218 5.69 0.88 -14.41
CA THR A 218 5.10 -0.17 -15.26
C THR A 218 4.31 0.41 -16.42
N THR A 219 4.03 -0.38 -17.45
CA THR A 219 3.15 0.04 -18.54
C THR A 219 1.69 0.03 -18.11
N PHE A 220 0.83 0.80 -18.78
CA PHE A 220 -0.60 0.84 -18.47
C PHE A 220 -1.26 -0.55 -18.60
N LEU A 221 -0.89 -1.33 -19.59
CA LEU A 221 -1.45 -2.68 -19.78
C LEU A 221 -1.02 -3.66 -18.67
N GLU A 222 0.22 -3.60 -18.22
CA GLU A 222 0.70 -4.35 -17.06
C GLU A 222 -0.10 -3.95 -15.82
N TYR A 223 -0.32 -2.66 -15.61
CA TYR A 223 -1.14 -2.09 -14.55
C TYR A 223 -2.57 -2.68 -14.55
N GLN A 224 -3.28 -2.59 -15.66
CA GLN A 224 -4.63 -3.14 -15.77
C GLN A 224 -4.65 -4.66 -15.48
N ASN A 225 -3.68 -5.40 -15.99
CA ASN A 225 -3.59 -6.84 -15.75
C ASN A 225 -3.35 -7.19 -14.27
N GLU A 226 -2.57 -6.40 -13.55
CA GLU A 226 -2.37 -6.65 -12.12
C GLU A 226 -3.61 -6.33 -11.29
N LEU A 227 -4.36 -5.27 -11.61
CA LEU A 227 -5.67 -5.04 -11.00
C LEU A 227 -6.58 -6.26 -11.19
N ARG A 228 -6.64 -6.79 -12.41
CA ARG A 228 -7.38 -8.02 -12.70
C ARG A 228 -6.88 -9.20 -11.87
N LEU A 229 -5.56 -9.38 -11.78
CA LEU A 229 -4.95 -10.46 -11.01
C LEU A 229 -5.28 -10.37 -9.52
N SER A 230 -5.28 -9.18 -8.94
CA SER A 230 -5.64 -9.00 -7.54
C SER A 230 -7.09 -9.39 -7.25
N HIS A 231 -8.03 -8.99 -8.10
CA HIS A 231 -9.43 -9.39 -7.99
C HIS A 231 -9.63 -10.89 -8.23
N ILE A 232 -8.96 -11.46 -9.23
CA ILE A 232 -8.97 -12.91 -9.49
C ILE A 232 -8.45 -13.67 -8.27
N TYR A 233 -7.36 -13.22 -7.67
CA TYR A 233 -6.79 -13.84 -6.48
C TYR A 233 -7.80 -13.84 -5.32
N GLN A 234 -8.44 -12.70 -5.05
CA GLN A 234 -9.47 -12.61 -4.01
C GLN A 234 -10.63 -13.58 -4.27
N ASP A 235 -11.15 -13.63 -5.49
CA ASP A 235 -12.23 -14.56 -5.83
C ASP A 235 -11.78 -16.03 -5.72
N LEU A 236 -10.53 -16.33 -6.04
CA LEU A 236 -9.97 -17.68 -5.91
C LEU A 236 -9.98 -18.19 -4.47
N ILE A 237 -9.67 -17.34 -3.50
CA ILE A 237 -9.58 -17.72 -2.09
C ILE A 237 -10.91 -17.60 -1.33
N THR A 238 -11.84 -16.77 -1.82
CA THR A 238 -13.13 -16.51 -1.15
C THR A 238 -14.32 -17.22 -1.78
N SER A 239 -14.22 -17.68 -3.03
CA SER A 239 -15.31 -18.36 -3.73
C SER A 239 -14.95 -19.77 -4.17
N LYS A 240 -15.99 -20.56 -4.52
CA LYS A 240 -15.86 -21.90 -5.13
C LYS A 240 -16.05 -21.87 -6.64
N ASP A 241 -16.18 -20.70 -7.24
CA ASP A 241 -16.42 -20.54 -8.66
C ASP A 241 -15.30 -21.20 -9.50
N PRO A 242 -15.62 -21.80 -10.65
CA PRO A 242 -14.61 -22.27 -11.59
C PRO A 242 -13.66 -21.17 -12.03
N VAL A 243 -12.36 -21.50 -12.22
CA VAL A 243 -11.33 -20.51 -12.57
C VAL A 243 -11.67 -19.72 -13.82
N ASN A 244 -12.23 -20.37 -14.87
CA ASN A 244 -12.64 -19.71 -16.10
C ASN A 244 -13.74 -18.67 -15.86
N VAL A 245 -14.71 -18.95 -14.99
CA VAL A 245 -15.78 -17.98 -14.63
C VAL A 245 -15.21 -16.77 -13.91
N ILE A 246 -14.24 -16.98 -13.02
CA ILE A 246 -13.53 -15.90 -12.34
C ILE A 246 -12.75 -15.04 -13.36
N LEU A 247 -12.04 -15.68 -14.29
CA LEU A 247 -11.29 -14.96 -15.33
C LEU A 247 -12.18 -14.09 -16.22
N ASP A 248 -13.30 -14.64 -16.66
CA ASP A 248 -14.28 -13.93 -17.50
C ASP A 248 -14.87 -12.74 -16.75
N ARG A 249 -15.22 -12.89 -15.46
CA ARG A 249 -15.72 -11.81 -14.59
C ARG A 249 -14.75 -10.62 -14.52
N HIS A 250 -13.45 -10.93 -14.46
CA HIS A 250 -12.40 -9.91 -14.32
C HIS A 250 -11.74 -9.53 -15.66
N GLY A 251 -12.33 -9.92 -16.79
CA GLY A 251 -11.90 -9.51 -18.11
C GLY A 251 -10.54 -10.05 -18.55
N PHE A 252 -10.11 -11.20 -18.00
CA PHE A 252 -8.84 -11.81 -18.37
C PHE A 252 -9.05 -12.87 -19.48
N THR A 253 -9.08 -12.44 -20.72
CA THR A 253 -9.42 -13.27 -21.87
C THR A 253 -8.29 -14.18 -22.38
N ASN A 254 -7.02 -13.82 -22.12
CA ASN A 254 -5.87 -14.60 -22.56
C ASN A 254 -5.39 -15.56 -21.44
N TYR A 255 -5.93 -16.78 -21.45
CA TYR A 255 -5.61 -17.82 -20.46
C TYR A 255 -4.12 -18.20 -20.39
N LYS A 256 -3.42 -18.19 -21.53
CA LYS A 256 -1.98 -18.50 -21.56
C LYS A 256 -1.15 -17.42 -20.88
N LEU A 257 -1.48 -16.16 -21.15
CA LEU A 257 -0.86 -15.00 -20.48
C LEU A 257 -1.19 -15.03 -18.99
N PHE A 258 -2.46 -15.24 -18.63
CA PHE A 258 -2.90 -15.34 -17.25
C PHE A 258 -2.07 -16.36 -16.44
N ARG A 259 -1.95 -17.62 -16.92
CA ARG A 259 -1.21 -18.65 -16.19
C ARG A 259 0.25 -18.27 -15.95
N ARG A 260 0.87 -17.61 -16.92
CA ARG A 260 2.26 -17.15 -16.78
C ARG A 260 2.36 -16.06 -15.72
N VAL A 261 1.61 -14.95 -15.89
CA VAL A 261 1.71 -13.79 -14.98
C VAL A 261 1.20 -14.12 -13.58
N PHE A 262 0.18 -14.98 -13.45
CA PHE A 262 -0.30 -15.44 -12.16
C PHE A 262 0.79 -16.24 -11.41
N ARG A 263 1.48 -17.14 -12.11
CA ARG A 263 2.57 -17.92 -11.50
C ARG A 263 3.79 -17.04 -11.16
N GLU A 264 4.10 -16.06 -11.99
CA GLU A 264 5.17 -15.09 -11.73
C GLU A 264 4.88 -14.25 -10.48
N HIS A 265 3.60 -13.91 -10.22
CA HIS A 265 3.19 -13.09 -9.08
C HIS A 265 2.99 -13.90 -7.79
N PHE A 266 2.33 -15.05 -7.88
CA PHE A 266 1.90 -15.81 -6.70
C PHE A 266 2.71 -17.11 -6.47
N GLY A 267 3.72 -17.35 -7.27
CA GLY A 267 4.64 -18.51 -7.14
C GLY A 267 4.04 -19.86 -7.56
N ASP A 268 2.71 -19.97 -7.67
CA ASP A 268 2.03 -21.24 -7.92
C ASP A 268 0.82 -21.11 -8.87
N THR A 269 0.15 -22.23 -9.16
CA THR A 269 -1.04 -22.24 -10.02
C THR A 269 -2.30 -21.82 -9.24
N PRO A 270 -3.34 -21.26 -9.93
CA PRO A 270 -4.59 -20.86 -9.26
C PRO A 270 -5.24 -21.96 -8.44
N LEU A 271 -5.25 -23.19 -8.95
CA LEU A 271 -5.85 -24.34 -8.23
C LEU A 271 -5.07 -24.70 -6.97
N LYS A 272 -3.74 -24.60 -7.02
CA LYS A 272 -2.90 -24.91 -5.85
C LYS A 272 -3.02 -23.81 -4.79
N ILE A 273 -3.06 -22.54 -5.18
CA ILE A 273 -3.36 -21.42 -4.26
C ILE A 273 -4.70 -21.64 -3.56
N ARG A 274 -5.77 -21.98 -4.31
CA ARG A 274 -7.09 -22.30 -3.74
C ARG A 274 -7.03 -23.44 -2.73
N GLN A 275 -6.30 -24.53 -3.05
CA GLN A 275 -6.16 -25.68 -2.16
C GLN A 275 -5.42 -25.33 -0.87
N MET A 276 -4.36 -24.53 -0.95
CA MET A 276 -3.60 -24.07 0.23
C MET A 276 -4.49 -23.28 1.18
N HIS A 277 -5.29 -22.35 0.66
CA HIS A 277 -6.21 -21.54 1.48
C HIS A 277 -7.40 -22.34 2.01
N ALA A 278 -7.90 -23.35 1.29
CA ALA A 278 -8.96 -24.24 1.78
C ALA A 278 -8.52 -25.16 2.91
N GLN A 279 -7.23 -25.35 3.15
CA GLN A 279 -6.69 -26.15 4.25
C GLN A 279 -6.43 -25.32 5.52
N ILE A 280 -6.45 -24.00 5.42
CA ILE A 280 -6.18 -23.07 6.53
C ILE A 280 -7.49 -22.61 7.20
N ASN A 281 -8.62 -22.69 6.49
CA ASN A 281 -9.97 -22.39 6.98
C ASN A 281 -10.73 -23.70 7.34
#